data_366a0e64a48c9b713a9529c9bd87e528
#
_entry.id   366a0e64a48c9b713a9529c9bd87e528
#
_cell.length_a   1.000
_cell.length_b   1.000
_cell.length_c   1.000
_cell.angle_alpha   90.00
_cell.angle_beta   90.00
_cell.angle_gamma   90.00
#
_symmetry.space_group_name_H-M   'P 1'
#
loop_
_entity.id
_entity.type
_entity.pdbx_description
1 polymer ?
#
loop_
_entity_poly.entity_id
_entity_poly.type
_entity_poly.pdbx_seq_one_letter_code
_entity_poly.pdbx_strand_id
1 'polypeptide(L)'
;MKWVTRERPKIDRIACPWLIKHFVDKAPEFLYVPPAEVLKCAEETGAIPYDIPGVKFSHVGEKCSFDAFIAEYKLDAPGLDKLADIVRGADTSRLDLTPQSHGLFAISLGLSHVYADDHEMLKHGMVMYDALYAWCRHLVGETHAWPPKMS
;
A
#
# COMPACT_ATOMS: atom_id res chain seq x y z
N MET A 1 -1.36 12.34 -12.17
CA MET A 1 0.05 11.95 -12.37
C MET A 1 0.14 10.45 -12.67
N LYS A 2 1.20 10.04 -13.33
CA LYS A 2 1.45 8.63 -13.62
C LYS A 2 2.45 8.05 -12.64
N TRP A 3 2.19 6.82 -12.22
CA TRP A 3 3.02 6.09 -11.26
C TRP A 3 3.27 4.68 -11.82
N VAL A 4 4.49 4.18 -11.73
CA VAL A 4 4.85 2.89 -12.32
C VAL A 4 5.61 2.01 -11.35
N THR A 5 5.23 0.73 -11.31
CA THR A 5 5.92 -0.30 -10.54
C THR A 5 5.85 -1.65 -11.24
N ARG A 6 6.40 -2.66 -10.60
CA ARG A 6 6.41 -4.04 -11.11
C ARG A 6 5.00 -4.63 -11.17
N GLU A 7 4.73 -5.38 -12.23
CA GLU A 7 3.48 -6.13 -12.37
C GLU A 7 3.30 -7.17 -11.26
N ARG A 8 2.12 -7.71 -11.14
CA ARG A 8 1.70 -8.65 -10.10
C ARG A 8 1.95 -8.07 -8.70
N PRO A 9 1.32 -6.93 -8.37
CA PRO A 9 1.54 -6.27 -7.09
C PRO A 9 0.98 -7.05 -5.92
N LYS A 10 1.64 -6.92 -4.78
CA LYS A 10 1.16 -7.38 -3.47
C LYS A 10 1.63 -6.39 -2.41
N ILE A 11 0.92 -6.34 -1.29
CA ILE A 11 1.23 -5.53 -0.10
C ILE A 11 1.55 -4.07 -0.47
N ASP A 12 2.83 -3.70 -0.50
CA ASP A 12 3.26 -2.32 -0.67
C ASP A 12 2.87 -1.72 -2.03
N ARG A 13 2.87 -2.54 -3.08
CA ARG A 13 2.47 -2.11 -4.42
C ARG A 13 0.95 -2.02 -4.61
N ILE A 14 0.19 -2.30 -3.56
CA ILE A 14 -1.25 -2.04 -3.44
C ILE A 14 -1.46 -0.91 -2.42
N ALA A 15 -0.76 -0.97 -1.29
CA ALA A 15 -0.86 0.04 -0.24
C ALA A 15 -0.40 1.43 -0.71
N CYS A 16 0.70 1.49 -1.47
CA CYS A 16 1.20 2.77 -2.00
C CYS A 16 0.19 3.44 -2.96
N PRO A 17 -0.39 2.75 -3.95
CA PRO A 17 -1.48 3.31 -4.72
C PRO A 17 -2.66 3.83 -3.90
N TRP A 18 -3.05 3.11 -2.86
CA TRP A 18 -4.09 3.56 -1.95
C TRP A 18 -3.70 4.88 -1.27
N LEU A 19 -2.49 4.95 -0.72
CA LEU A 19 -1.97 6.14 -0.06
C LEU A 19 -1.88 7.33 -1.02
N ILE A 20 -1.37 7.08 -2.23
CA ILE A 20 -1.25 8.10 -3.27
C ILE A 20 -2.63 8.70 -3.59
N LYS A 21 -3.61 7.85 -3.85
CA LYS A 21 -4.96 8.29 -4.23
C LYS A 21 -5.63 9.11 -3.12
N HIS A 22 -5.42 8.73 -1.86
CA HIS A 22 -6.08 9.40 -0.75
C HIS A 22 -5.38 10.68 -0.28
N PHE A 23 -4.06 10.79 -0.42
CA PHE A 23 -3.30 11.86 0.23
C PHE A 23 -2.37 12.64 -0.69
N VAL A 24 -2.06 12.15 -1.88
CA VAL A 24 -1.01 12.72 -2.73
C VAL A 24 -1.56 13.22 -4.07
N ASP A 25 -2.33 12.40 -4.76
CA ASP A 25 -2.79 12.63 -6.13
C ASP A 25 -4.23 12.15 -6.29
N LYS A 26 -5.14 13.08 -6.53
CA LYS A 26 -6.58 12.77 -6.59
C LYS A 26 -6.99 12.00 -7.85
N ALA A 27 -6.19 12.06 -8.90
CA ALA A 27 -6.47 11.41 -10.18
C ALA A 27 -5.24 10.64 -10.67
N PRO A 28 -4.76 9.65 -9.91
CA PRO A 28 -3.56 8.91 -10.28
C PRO A 28 -3.85 7.88 -11.37
N GLU A 29 -2.84 7.67 -12.23
CA GLU A 29 -2.82 6.58 -13.19
C GLU A 29 -1.68 5.64 -12.81
N PHE A 30 -2.01 4.37 -12.57
CA PHE A 30 -1.04 3.37 -12.16
C PHE A 30 -0.67 2.46 -13.33
N LEU A 31 0.62 2.27 -13.55
CA LEU A 31 1.18 1.43 -14.60
C LEU A 31 1.93 0.26 -13.97
N TYR A 32 1.62 -0.94 -14.44
CA TYR A 32 2.27 -2.17 -14.01
C TYR A 32 3.00 -2.80 -15.19
N VAL A 33 4.31 -2.97 -15.06
CA VAL A 33 5.16 -3.47 -16.13
C VAL A 33 6.13 -4.52 -15.58
N PRO A 34 6.74 -5.36 -16.43
CA PRO A 34 7.77 -6.28 -15.97
C PRO A 34 8.88 -5.56 -15.22
N PRO A 35 9.50 -6.20 -14.21
CA PRO A 35 10.51 -5.54 -13.37
C PRO A 35 11.62 -4.83 -14.13
N ALA A 36 12.12 -5.44 -15.21
CA ALA A 36 13.21 -4.87 -16.00
C ALA A 36 12.79 -3.63 -16.82
N GLU A 37 11.49 -3.35 -16.93
CA GLU A 37 10.96 -2.26 -17.75
C GLU A 37 10.49 -1.05 -16.95
N VAL A 38 10.52 -1.10 -15.60
CA VAL A 38 10.00 -0.02 -14.77
C VAL A 38 10.71 1.31 -15.02
N LEU A 39 12.04 1.32 -14.98
CA LEU A 39 12.81 2.55 -15.18
C LEU A 39 12.66 3.09 -16.60
N LYS A 40 12.62 2.22 -17.59
CA LYS A 40 12.39 2.60 -18.99
C LYS A 40 11.00 3.22 -19.16
N CYS A 41 9.98 2.60 -18.60
CA CYS A 41 8.62 3.13 -18.62
C CYS A 41 8.54 4.50 -17.96
N ALA A 42 9.21 4.67 -16.81
CA ALA A 42 9.27 5.95 -16.12
C ALA A 42 9.89 7.04 -17.01
N GLU A 43 10.98 6.73 -17.68
CA GLU A 43 11.67 7.67 -18.57
C GLU A 43 10.82 8.02 -19.78
N GLU A 44 10.18 7.04 -20.43
CA GLU A 44 9.39 7.24 -21.64
C GLU A 44 8.06 7.96 -21.39
N THR A 45 7.42 7.72 -20.26
CA THR A 45 6.08 8.23 -19.97
C THR A 45 6.04 9.39 -18.99
N GLY A 46 7.13 9.67 -18.29
CA GLY A 46 7.17 10.62 -17.21
C GLY A 46 6.55 10.08 -15.91
N ALA A 47 6.24 8.79 -15.85
CA ALA A 47 5.70 8.17 -14.64
C ALA A 47 6.74 8.13 -13.52
N ILE A 48 6.26 8.28 -12.29
CA ILE A 48 7.13 8.22 -11.10
C ILE A 48 7.27 6.75 -10.68
N PRO A 49 8.48 6.20 -10.66
CA PRO A 49 8.69 4.81 -10.24
C PRO A 49 8.63 4.67 -8.73
N TYR A 50 8.10 3.54 -8.26
CA TYR A 50 8.05 3.23 -6.83
C TYR A 50 8.23 1.73 -6.59
N ASP A 51 8.67 1.41 -5.40
CA ASP A 51 8.86 0.03 -4.88
C ASP A 51 9.77 -0.82 -5.76
N ILE A 52 10.87 -0.23 -6.20
CA ILE A 52 12.00 -0.93 -6.84
C ILE A 52 13.30 -0.37 -6.25
N PRO A 53 14.41 -1.14 -6.29
CA PRO A 53 15.69 -0.65 -5.78
C PRO A 53 16.18 0.60 -6.52
N GLY A 54 16.78 1.53 -5.79
CA GLY A 54 17.47 2.69 -6.37
C GLY A 54 16.58 3.88 -6.70
N VAL A 55 15.29 3.85 -6.41
CA VAL A 55 14.40 4.99 -6.61
C VAL A 55 14.02 5.63 -5.26
N LYS A 56 13.48 6.86 -5.33
CA LYS A 56 13.10 7.65 -4.16
C LYS A 56 12.09 6.94 -3.26
N PHE A 57 11.03 6.39 -3.86
CA PHE A 57 9.97 5.71 -3.13
C PHE A 57 10.22 4.21 -3.08
N SER A 58 11.15 3.82 -2.25
CA SER A 58 11.63 2.45 -2.12
C SER A 58 11.91 2.10 -0.68
N HIS A 59 12.28 0.84 -0.43
CA HIS A 59 12.71 0.38 0.89
C HIS A 59 13.99 1.08 1.32
N VAL A 60 14.04 1.57 2.57
CA VAL A 60 15.22 2.16 3.18
C VAL A 60 15.39 1.56 4.58
N GLY A 61 16.46 0.79 4.77
CA GLY A 61 16.68 0.08 6.03
C GLY A 61 15.54 -0.88 6.33
N GLU A 62 14.92 -0.73 7.49
CA GLU A 62 13.79 -1.56 7.91
C GLU A 62 12.43 -1.04 7.40
N LYS A 63 12.41 0.11 6.74
CA LYS A 63 11.20 0.77 6.27
C LYS A 63 10.88 0.41 4.84
N CYS A 64 9.58 0.27 4.53
CA CYS A 64 9.10 -0.05 3.18
C CYS A 64 8.75 1.21 2.38
N SER A 65 8.33 1.01 1.14
CA SER A 65 8.01 2.13 0.24
C SER A 65 6.83 2.97 0.74
N PHE A 66 5.87 2.37 1.43
CA PHE A 66 4.76 3.07 2.08
C PHE A 66 5.29 4.13 3.06
N ASP A 67 6.29 3.78 3.85
CA ASP A 67 6.93 4.73 4.78
C ASP A 67 7.63 5.86 4.02
N ALA A 68 8.24 5.57 2.88
CA ALA A 68 8.92 6.57 2.06
C ALA A 68 7.94 7.65 1.55
N PHE A 69 6.73 7.25 1.15
CA PHE A 69 5.69 8.19 0.75
C PHE A 69 5.24 9.07 1.92
N ILE A 70 5.02 8.47 3.09
CA ILE A 70 4.61 9.21 4.29
C ILE A 70 5.65 10.27 4.64
N ALA A 71 6.93 9.91 4.61
CA ALA A 71 8.01 10.83 4.93
C ALA A 71 8.14 11.96 3.92
N GLU A 72 8.10 11.65 2.63
CA GLU A 72 8.27 12.64 1.55
C GLU A 72 7.15 13.67 1.55
N TYR A 73 5.92 13.25 1.70
CA TYR A 73 4.75 14.13 1.67
C TYR A 73 4.34 14.61 3.07
N LYS A 74 5.11 14.26 4.11
CA LYS A 74 4.87 14.65 5.50
C LYS A 74 3.44 14.38 5.94
N LEU A 75 2.96 13.19 5.65
CA LEU A 75 1.58 12.80 5.94
C LEU A 75 1.42 12.52 7.43
N ASP A 76 0.41 13.13 8.03
CA ASP A 76 0.14 13.04 9.47
C ASP A 76 -1.37 12.92 9.71
N ALA A 77 -2.02 12.00 9.03
CA ALA A 77 -3.44 11.74 9.21
C ALA A 77 -3.68 10.79 10.40
N PRO A 78 -4.77 10.98 11.17
CA PRO A 78 -5.10 10.08 12.28
C PRO A 78 -5.18 8.62 11.83
N GLY A 79 -4.51 7.72 12.55
CA GLY A 79 -4.50 6.28 12.27
C GLY A 79 -3.52 5.84 11.17
N LEU A 80 -2.90 6.78 10.47
CA LEU A 80 -1.97 6.46 9.38
C LEU A 80 -0.68 5.81 9.89
N ASP A 81 -0.19 6.23 11.04
CA ASP A 81 0.97 5.63 11.71
C ASP A 81 0.73 4.16 12.04
N LYS A 82 -0.46 3.84 12.55
CA LYS A 82 -0.84 2.46 12.85
C LYS A 82 -0.94 1.62 11.57
N LEU A 83 -1.53 2.17 10.53
CA LEU A 83 -1.59 1.50 9.23
C LEU A 83 -0.19 1.25 8.67
N ALA A 84 0.71 2.23 8.79
CA ALA A 84 2.10 2.10 8.33
C ALA A 84 2.83 0.95 9.04
N ASP A 85 2.62 0.78 10.34
CA ASP A 85 3.22 -0.32 11.10
C ASP A 85 2.73 -1.68 10.58
N ILE A 86 1.43 -1.79 10.28
CA ILE A 86 0.83 -3.02 9.76
C ILE A 86 1.40 -3.35 8.37
N VAL A 87 1.46 -2.37 7.49
CA VAL A 87 1.99 -2.52 6.13
C VAL A 87 3.47 -2.89 6.18
N ARG A 88 4.25 -2.20 6.98
CA ARG A 88 5.69 -2.47 7.13
C ARG A 88 5.93 -3.90 7.61
N GLY A 89 5.17 -4.35 8.61
CA GLY A 89 5.28 -5.72 9.10
C GLY A 89 4.94 -6.77 8.04
N ALA A 90 3.91 -6.51 7.24
CA ALA A 90 3.50 -7.43 6.18
C ALA A 90 4.48 -7.44 4.99
N ASP A 91 5.10 -6.31 4.68
CA ASP A 91 5.93 -6.13 3.48
C ASP A 91 7.41 -6.42 3.72
N THR A 92 7.81 -6.65 4.96
CA THR A 92 9.18 -6.98 5.33
C THR A 92 9.22 -8.34 6.03
N SER A 93 10.40 -8.78 6.46
CA SER A 93 10.52 -10.02 7.23
C SER A 93 10.06 -9.88 8.70
N ARG A 94 9.39 -8.78 9.03
CA ARG A 94 8.95 -8.45 10.39
C ARG A 94 7.43 -8.62 10.56
N LEU A 95 6.91 -9.80 10.22
CA LEU A 95 5.51 -10.14 10.44
C LEU A 95 5.09 -10.04 11.92
N ASP A 96 6.04 -10.12 12.82
CA ASP A 96 5.84 -9.97 14.26
C ASP A 96 5.58 -8.51 14.70
N LEU A 97 5.77 -7.53 13.81
CA LEU A 97 5.66 -6.11 14.15
C LEU A 97 4.27 -5.74 14.65
N THR A 98 3.22 -6.29 14.03
CA THR A 98 1.84 -6.16 14.51
C THR A 98 1.09 -7.48 14.32
N PRO A 99 0.05 -7.75 15.14
CA PRO A 99 -0.80 -8.94 14.93
C PRO A 99 -1.48 -8.94 13.56
N GLN A 100 -1.86 -7.76 13.04
CA GLN A 100 -2.58 -7.63 11.78
C GLN A 100 -1.69 -7.86 10.56
N SER A 101 -0.37 -7.75 10.70
CA SER A 101 0.57 -7.91 9.58
C SER A 101 0.49 -9.30 8.95
N HIS A 102 0.29 -10.36 9.73
CA HIS A 102 0.09 -11.71 9.23
C HIS A 102 -1.16 -11.81 8.35
N GLY A 103 -2.27 -11.22 8.80
CA GLY A 103 -3.53 -11.21 8.04
C GLY A 103 -3.41 -10.42 6.74
N LEU A 104 -2.81 -9.25 6.79
CA LEU A 104 -2.58 -8.43 5.61
C LEU A 104 -1.70 -9.16 4.59
N PHE A 105 -0.64 -9.81 5.04
CA PHE A 105 0.23 -10.62 4.20
C PHE A 105 -0.57 -11.73 3.48
N ALA A 106 -1.35 -12.50 4.23
CA ALA A 106 -2.12 -13.61 3.68
C ALA A 106 -3.16 -13.14 2.67
N ILE A 107 -3.91 -12.09 2.99
CA ILE A 107 -4.97 -11.57 2.11
C ILE A 107 -4.37 -10.94 0.86
N SER A 108 -3.24 -10.25 0.97
CA SER A 108 -2.57 -9.64 -0.19
C SER A 108 -2.12 -10.70 -1.20
N LEU A 109 -1.55 -11.80 -0.71
CA LEU A 109 -1.19 -12.94 -1.58
C LEU A 109 -2.44 -13.55 -2.22
N GLY A 110 -3.51 -13.70 -1.44
CA GLY A 110 -4.77 -14.25 -1.92
C GLY A 110 -5.40 -13.39 -3.02
N LEU A 111 -5.41 -12.08 -2.86
CA LEU A 111 -5.92 -11.16 -3.89
C LEU A 111 -5.14 -11.31 -5.19
N SER A 112 -3.82 -11.41 -5.12
CA SER A 112 -2.99 -11.62 -6.31
C SER A 112 -3.28 -12.95 -6.99
N HIS A 113 -3.64 -13.97 -6.24
CA HIS A 113 -4.01 -15.28 -6.78
C HIS A 113 -5.40 -15.27 -7.43
N VAL A 114 -6.37 -14.58 -6.81
CA VAL A 114 -7.76 -14.52 -7.29
C VAL A 114 -7.90 -13.68 -8.55
N TYR A 115 -7.19 -12.55 -8.63
CA TYR A 115 -7.30 -11.61 -9.75
C TYR A 115 -6.04 -11.66 -10.61
N ALA A 116 -6.18 -12.13 -11.84
CA ALA A 116 -5.07 -12.19 -12.79
C ALA A 116 -4.71 -10.80 -13.34
N ASP A 117 -5.69 -9.93 -13.50
CA ASP A 117 -5.48 -8.55 -13.96
C ASP A 117 -5.09 -7.65 -12.79
N ASP A 118 -3.95 -6.96 -12.93
CA ASP A 118 -3.40 -6.12 -11.86
C ASP A 118 -4.29 -4.93 -11.51
N HIS A 119 -4.96 -4.33 -12.49
CA HIS A 119 -5.87 -3.22 -12.24
C HIS A 119 -7.16 -3.67 -11.54
N GLU A 120 -7.68 -4.83 -11.89
CA GLU A 120 -8.83 -5.40 -11.20
C GLU A 120 -8.48 -5.77 -9.77
N MET A 121 -7.31 -6.36 -9.56
CA MET A 121 -6.82 -6.68 -8.23
C MET A 121 -6.61 -5.41 -7.39
N LEU A 122 -6.06 -4.35 -7.98
CA LEU A 122 -5.89 -3.07 -7.30
C LEU A 122 -7.24 -2.48 -6.86
N LYS A 123 -8.26 -2.58 -7.68
CA LYS A 123 -9.61 -2.11 -7.36
C LYS A 123 -10.14 -2.75 -6.07
N HIS A 124 -9.98 -4.05 -5.93
CA HIS A 124 -10.38 -4.76 -4.72
C HIS A 124 -9.44 -4.51 -3.55
N GLY A 125 -8.17 -4.37 -3.82
CA GLY A 125 -7.17 -3.98 -2.82
C GLY A 125 -7.44 -2.60 -2.22
N MET A 126 -7.93 -1.65 -3.01
CA MET A 126 -8.32 -0.33 -2.52
C MET A 126 -9.41 -0.43 -1.44
N VAL A 127 -10.42 -1.28 -1.67
CA VAL A 127 -11.49 -1.50 -0.68
C VAL A 127 -10.94 -2.14 0.59
N MET A 128 -10.04 -3.10 0.46
CA MET A 128 -9.38 -3.74 1.60
C MET A 128 -8.63 -2.72 2.46
N TYR A 129 -7.87 -1.82 1.84
CA TYR A 129 -7.14 -0.79 2.58
C TYR A 129 -8.07 0.29 3.15
N ASP A 130 -9.17 0.62 2.49
CA ASP A 130 -10.20 1.48 3.08
C ASP A 130 -10.72 0.88 4.37
N ALA A 131 -11.03 -0.41 4.37
CA ALA A 131 -11.51 -1.11 5.56
C ALA A 131 -10.46 -1.17 6.68
N LEU A 132 -9.21 -1.51 6.33
CA LEU A 132 -8.13 -1.57 7.30
C LEU A 132 -7.85 -0.19 7.92
N TYR A 133 -7.85 0.86 7.11
CA TYR A 133 -7.64 2.22 7.60
C TYR A 133 -8.78 2.67 8.51
N ALA A 134 -10.03 2.35 8.17
CA ALA A 134 -11.17 2.63 9.03
C ALA A 134 -11.02 1.96 10.39
N TRP A 135 -10.54 0.71 10.43
CA TRP A 135 -10.24 0.02 11.68
C TRP A 135 -9.15 0.75 12.47
N CYS A 136 -8.07 1.15 11.82
CA CYS A 136 -6.97 1.87 12.47
C CYS A 136 -7.43 3.18 13.11
N ARG A 137 -8.39 3.86 12.50
CA ARG A 137 -8.90 5.15 13.00
C ARG A 137 -9.95 5.02 14.09
N HIS A 138 -10.83 4.03 14.00
CA HIS A 138 -12.09 4.08 14.78
C HIS A 138 -12.38 2.83 15.59
N LEU A 139 -11.78 1.68 15.27
CA LEU A 139 -12.28 0.39 15.74
C LEU A 139 -11.27 -0.44 16.55
N VAL A 140 -10.06 0.07 16.77
CA VAL A 140 -8.98 -0.67 17.46
C VAL A 140 -9.42 -1.14 18.86
N GLY A 141 -10.24 -0.36 19.55
CA GLY A 141 -10.71 -0.69 20.90
C GLY A 141 -12.00 -1.51 20.93
N GLU A 142 -12.53 -1.94 19.77
CA GLU A 142 -13.77 -2.71 19.74
C GLU A 142 -13.56 -4.10 20.38
N THR A 143 -14.45 -4.51 21.27
CA THR A 143 -14.37 -5.75 22.05
C THR A 143 -15.69 -6.53 21.98
N HIS A 144 -16.16 -6.81 20.77
CA HIS A 144 -17.42 -7.52 20.52
C HIS A 144 -18.69 -6.76 20.93
N ALA A 145 -18.61 -5.44 21.05
CA ALA A 145 -19.77 -4.56 21.27
C ALA A 145 -20.36 -4.12 19.92
N TRP A 146 -20.80 -5.09 19.14
CA TRP A 146 -21.32 -4.85 17.78
C TRP A 146 -22.80 -4.51 17.80
N PRO A 147 -23.32 -3.62 16.92
CA PRO A 147 -22.55 -2.82 15.97
C PRO A 147 -21.76 -1.70 16.63
N PRO A 148 -20.58 -1.32 16.05
CA PRO A 148 -19.78 -0.24 16.61
C PRO A 148 -20.49 1.10 16.41
N LYS A 149 -20.19 2.07 17.30
CA LYS A 149 -20.66 3.44 17.09
C LYS A 149 -19.93 4.04 15.88
N MET A 150 -20.70 4.51 14.91
CA MET A 150 -20.19 5.24 13.77
C MET A 150 -20.01 6.70 14.14
N SER A 151 -18.82 7.23 13.94
CA SER A 151 -18.50 8.63 14.26
C SER A 151 -17.93 9.36 13.06
#